data_a4d3a16184e8b611a9e26e90fd110a9f
#
_entry.id   a4d3a16184e8b611a9e26e90fd110a9f
#
_cell.length_a   1.000
_cell.length_b   1.000
_cell.length_c   1.000
_cell.angle_alpha   90.00
_cell.angle_beta   90.00
_cell.angle_gamma   90.00
#
_symmetry.space_group_name_H-M   'P 1'
#
loop_
_entity.id
_entity.type
_entity.pdbx_description
1 polymer ?
#
loop_
_entity_poly.entity_id
_entity_poly.type
_entity_poly.pdbx_seq_one_letter_code
_entity_poly.pdbx_strand_id
1 'polypeptide(L)'
;MSQRLLLWMLPVLVVAGAVYAGYRALARQLDARQYAPTALQSATTQTDAAAATSPHDTRFTLEIRRFGVTVDRFRQRALLMRLDEAGVKGTLLLQDPKDYPWSSDERTSATSQRENNVFGYTLRGWLGFWPIPVIVAGPPRDENEKYADRMAAHIGEADNGAGIGNPMYIRLDELHTAQGDDVVGRLFEFFDQHPDLPAAVVLVEDGLNTRAYLRTPGDNYLNQSSANGNFVPKQPDSFVALLVTRKDRVDRLIRPYAVDVPEAINNEKTQYDVIKLWNYFWDQQAAYPKPAVGVSEMPWNYWQSKLPEFWKTTPLKAPTGFKPNPWVPVPWTKWQLEEYDNWPVLAYLHRPVRVDLTNGHGELLKKGERIEKLKAGWHDALQTLPSGEQPGRIFYDAGASTQNLALLIQSLHDNLQHIDLDDPKDAFDMQRRIGGDTGTSSIWVQLAIGLMMGYGDGKTNALINLRDPSRATIVMLTPPDAASRQAHPQVFSWDF
;
A
#
# COMPACT_ATOMS: atom_id res chain seq x y z
N MET A 1 2.41 32.18 -25.25
CA MET A 1 2.66 32.11 -23.80
C MET A 1 3.61 33.20 -23.40
N SER A 2 3.20 34.15 -22.55
CA SER A 2 3.86 35.42 -22.37
C SER A 2 5.10 35.30 -21.44
N GLN A 3 6.17 35.94 -21.80
CA GLN A 3 7.45 36.04 -21.03
C GLN A 3 7.28 36.48 -19.56
N ARG A 4 6.10 36.96 -19.17
CA ARG A 4 5.79 37.37 -17.79
C ARG A 4 5.55 36.20 -16.85
N LEU A 5 5.12 35.02 -17.33
CA LEU A 5 4.92 33.84 -16.48
C LEU A 5 6.26 33.18 -16.07
N LEU A 6 7.27 33.25 -16.95
CA LEU A 6 8.60 32.71 -16.65
C LEU A 6 9.32 33.49 -15.53
N LEU A 7 9.09 34.82 -15.44
CA LEU A 7 9.71 35.67 -14.43
C LEU A 7 9.20 35.44 -13.00
N TRP A 8 8.00 34.88 -12.83
CA TRP A 8 7.45 34.55 -11.52
C TRP A 8 7.76 33.13 -11.07
N MET A 9 8.08 32.21 -11.98
CA MET A 9 8.46 30.82 -11.63
C MET A 9 9.93 30.70 -11.21
N LEU A 10 10.82 31.58 -11.72
CA LEU A 10 12.25 31.56 -11.35
C LEU A 10 12.50 31.72 -9.84
N PRO A 11 11.91 32.68 -9.13
CA PRO A 11 12.17 32.85 -7.70
C PRO A 11 11.61 31.68 -6.86
N VAL A 12 10.53 31.05 -7.27
CA VAL A 12 9.96 29.88 -6.55
C VAL A 12 10.87 28.66 -6.69
N LEU A 13 11.42 28.42 -7.87
CA LEU A 13 12.37 27.33 -8.10
C LEU A 13 13.72 27.57 -7.39
N VAL A 14 14.17 28.82 -7.31
CA VAL A 14 15.38 29.17 -6.57
C VAL A 14 15.20 29.02 -5.07
N VAL A 15 14.05 29.37 -4.52
CA VAL A 15 13.73 29.18 -3.11
C VAL A 15 13.58 27.70 -2.77
N ALA A 16 12.90 26.91 -3.59
CA ALA A 16 12.80 25.46 -3.41
C ALA A 16 14.17 24.76 -3.48
N GLY A 17 15.01 25.16 -4.43
CA GLY A 17 16.38 24.66 -4.55
C GLY A 17 17.28 25.06 -3.37
N ALA A 18 17.12 26.27 -2.83
CA ALA A 18 17.89 26.76 -1.69
C ALA A 18 17.44 26.06 -0.38
N VAL A 19 16.16 25.80 -0.20
CA VAL A 19 15.60 25.02 0.93
C VAL A 19 16.10 23.58 0.88
N TYR A 20 16.09 22.96 -0.30
CA TYR A 20 16.59 21.59 -0.49
C TYR A 20 18.12 21.49 -0.28
N ALA A 21 18.88 22.44 -0.78
CA ALA A 21 20.33 22.50 -0.56
C ALA A 21 20.67 22.76 0.92
N GLY A 22 19.90 23.63 1.59
CA GLY A 22 20.02 23.89 3.03
C GLY A 22 19.70 22.63 3.88
N TYR A 23 18.67 21.89 3.51
CA TYR A 23 18.31 20.62 4.15
C TYR A 23 19.42 19.57 3.98
N ARG A 24 19.98 19.41 2.79
CA ARG A 24 21.13 18.50 2.54
C ARG A 24 22.40 18.90 3.29
N ALA A 25 22.68 20.21 3.40
CA ALA A 25 23.83 20.68 4.18
C ALA A 25 23.64 20.43 5.68
N LEU A 26 22.43 20.61 6.20
CA LEU A 26 22.08 20.33 7.60
C LEU A 26 22.13 18.83 7.88
N ALA A 27 21.63 17.99 7.01
CA ALA A 27 21.72 16.53 7.13
C ALA A 27 23.19 16.04 7.18
N ARG A 28 24.08 16.61 6.34
CA ARG A 28 25.50 16.29 6.39
C ARG A 28 26.21 16.80 7.64
N GLN A 29 25.78 17.93 8.23
CA GLN A 29 26.34 18.43 9.50
C GLN A 29 25.86 17.64 10.72
N LEU A 30 24.67 17.05 10.66
CA LEU A 30 24.13 16.20 11.73
C LEU A 30 24.77 14.81 11.75
N ASP A 31 25.19 14.29 10.60
CA ASP A 31 25.99 13.04 10.49
C ASP A 31 27.37 13.14 11.20
N ALA A 32 27.87 14.35 11.44
CA ALA A 32 29.17 14.59 12.07
C ALA A 32 29.12 14.71 13.60
N ARG A 33 27.93 14.69 14.23
CA ARG A 33 27.81 14.78 15.68
C ARG A 33 27.43 13.42 16.27
N GLN A 34 28.42 12.74 16.84
CA GLN A 34 28.23 11.52 17.63
C GLN A 34 27.28 11.76 18.81
N TYR A 35 26.18 11.01 18.86
CA TYR A 35 25.39 10.82 20.07
C TYR A 35 25.46 9.35 20.50
N ALA A 36 25.84 9.15 21.77
CA ALA A 36 25.85 7.86 22.42
C ALA A 36 24.40 7.34 22.59
N PRO A 37 24.15 6.05 22.38
CA PRO A 37 22.81 5.50 22.50
C PRO A 37 22.46 5.26 23.97
N THR A 38 21.40 5.88 24.44
CA THR A 38 20.70 5.40 25.63
C THR A 38 19.81 4.24 25.22
N ALA A 39 20.14 3.05 25.65
CA ALA A 39 19.38 1.85 25.41
C ALA A 39 17.99 1.95 26.05
N LEU A 40 16.96 2.12 25.25
CA LEU A 40 15.58 1.85 25.65
C LEU A 40 15.37 0.33 25.51
N GLN A 41 15.36 -0.35 26.66
CA GLN A 41 14.96 -1.74 26.76
C GLN A 41 13.51 -1.90 26.28
N SER A 42 13.34 -2.66 25.23
CA SER A 42 12.04 -3.13 24.79
C SER A 42 11.44 -4.03 25.88
N ALA A 43 10.45 -3.52 26.59
CA ALA A 43 9.64 -4.34 27.47
C ALA A 43 8.71 -5.20 26.59
N THR A 44 9.10 -6.43 26.31
CA THR A 44 8.22 -7.49 25.83
C THR A 44 7.28 -7.85 26.97
N THR A 45 6.11 -7.27 26.99
CA THR A 45 5.00 -7.79 27.79
C THR A 45 4.37 -8.94 27.02
N GLN A 46 4.79 -10.16 27.35
CA GLN A 46 4.00 -11.34 27.08
C GLN A 46 2.69 -11.22 27.88
N THR A 47 1.62 -10.92 27.20
CA THR A 47 0.27 -11.18 27.70
C THR A 47 -0.17 -12.51 27.10
N ASP A 48 -0.01 -13.57 27.88
CA ASP A 48 -0.74 -14.80 27.69
C ASP A 48 -2.24 -14.53 27.89
N ALA A 49 -2.93 -14.27 26.81
CA ALA A 49 -4.37 -14.38 26.74
C ALA A 49 -4.64 -15.32 25.57
N ALA A 50 -4.90 -16.60 25.91
CA ALA A 50 -5.51 -17.53 25.01
C ALA A 50 -6.91 -17.00 24.63
N ALA A 51 -6.96 -16.10 23.64
CA ALA A 51 -8.19 -15.75 22.96
C ALA A 51 -8.58 -16.96 22.13
N ALA A 52 -9.71 -17.56 22.47
CA ALA A 52 -10.36 -18.58 21.65
C ALA A 52 -10.49 -17.99 20.23
N THR A 53 -9.71 -18.52 19.30
CA THR A 53 -9.79 -18.18 17.88
C THR A 53 -11.15 -18.64 17.40
N SER A 54 -12.09 -17.70 17.23
CA SER A 54 -13.26 -17.94 16.38
C SER A 54 -12.71 -18.39 15.02
N PRO A 55 -13.31 -19.43 14.39
CA PRO A 55 -12.87 -19.85 13.08
C PRO A 55 -12.90 -18.64 12.16
N HIS A 56 -11.73 -18.30 11.54
CA HIS A 56 -11.63 -17.16 10.63
C HIS A 56 -12.67 -17.33 9.52
N ASP A 57 -13.54 -16.33 9.36
CA ASP A 57 -14.48 -16.32 8.26
C ASP A 57 -13.70 -16.26 6.93
N THR A 58 -13.65 -17.37 6.22
CA THR A 58 -12.92 -17.50 4.95
C THR A 58 -13.50 -16.59 3.85
N ARG A 59 -14.77 -16.19 3.99
CA ARG A 59 -15.46 -15.28 3.05
C ARG A 59 -15.34 -13.80 3.42
N PHE A 60 -14.59 -13.48 4.45
CA PHE A 60 -14.33 -12.11 4.83
C PHE A 60 -13.52 -11.41 3.75
N THR A 61 -14.03 -10.30 3.21
CA THR A 61 -13.37 -9.50 2.16
C THR A 61 -13.14 -8.08 2.63
N LEU A 62 -12.12 -7.44 2.03
CA LEU A 62 -11.87 -6.01 2.16
C LEU A 62 -12.26 -5.32 0.86
N GLU A 63 -13.02 -4.23 0.96
CA GLU A 63 -13.37 -3.41 -0.20
C GLU A 63 -12.22 -2.48 -0.54
N ILE A 64 -11.71 -2.54 -1.77
CA ILE A 64 -10.75 -1.56 -2.27
C ILE A 64 -11.55 -0.41 -2.88
N ARG A 65 -11.42 0.78 -2.30
CA ARG A 65 -12.13 1.99 -2.75
C ARG A 65 -11.27 2.89 -3.61
N ARG A 66 -9.98 2.93 -3.33
CA ARG A 66 -9.01 3.71 -4.09
C ARG A 66 -7.68 2.97 -4.13
N PHE A 67 -6.90 3.28 -5.14
CA PHE A 67 -5.53 2.78 -5.25
C PHE A 67 -4.66 3.74 -6.07
N GLY A 68 -3.37 3.66 -5.84
CA GLY A 68 -2.34 4.24 -6.65
C GLY A 68 -1.34 3.17 -7.04
N VAL A 69 -0.84 3.20 -8.26
CA VAL A 69 0.23 2.32 -8.71
C VAL A 69 1.19 3.06 -9.62
N THR A 70 2.47 2.88 -9.38
CA THR A 70 3.53 3.29 -10.30
C THR A 70 4.55 2.17 -10.42
N VAL A 71 5.01 1.92 -11.64
CA VAL A 71 6.13 1.04 -11.91
C VAL A 71 7.02 1.75 -12.92
N ASP A 72 8.24 2.07 -12.52
CA ASP A 72 9.17 2.90 -13.27
C ASP A 72 8.50 4.27 -13.63
N ARG A 73 8.40 4.61 -14.90
CA ARG A 73 7.74 5.83 -15.39
C ARG A 73 6.24 5.68 -15.61
N PHE A 74 5.70 4.48 -15.50
CA PHE A 74 4.30 4.19 -15.81
C PHE A 74 3.44 4.21 -14.55
N ARG A 75 2.29 4.85 -14.65
CA ARG A 75 1.38 5.05 -13.51
C ARG A 75 -0.06 4.79 -13.93
N GLN A 76 -0.87 4.26 -13.01
CA GLN A 76 -2.32 4.06 -13.19
C GLN A 76 -2.64 3.44 -14.55
N ARG A 77 -3.61 4.02 -15.28
CA ARG A 77 -4.03 3.55 -16.59
C ARG A 77 -2.90 3.50 -17.62
N ALA A 78 -1.93 4.41 -17.55
CA ALA A 78 -0.80 4.42 -18.47
C ALA A 78 0.03 3.15 -18.39
N LEU A 79 0.04 2.48 -17.23
CA LEU A 79 0.66 1.16 -17.06
C LEU A 79 -0.03 0.10 -17.93
N LEU A 80 -1.38 0.04 -17.91
CA LEU A 80 -2.15 -0.87 -18.76
C LEU A 80 -1.98 -0.55 -20.25
N MET A 81 -2.08 0.73 -20.61
CA MET A 81 -1.89 1.17 -22.00
C MET A 81 -0.52 0.74 -22.53
N ARG A 82 0.53 0.90 -21.72
CA ARG A 82 1.87 0.46 -22.09
C ARG A 82 1.98 -1.06 -22.25
N LEU A 83 1.32 -1.83 -21.39
CA LEU A 83 1.27 -3.29 -21.52
C LEU A 83 0.54 -3.75 -22.79
N ASP A 84 -0.54 -3.04 -23.16
CA ASP A 84 -1.26 -3.30 -24.40
C ASP A 84 -0.43 -2.94 -25.64
N GLU A 85 0.23 -1.77 -25.64
CA GLU A 85 1.16 -1.35 -26.71
C GLU A 85 2.34 -2.29 -26.87
N ALA A 86 2.88 -2.80 -25.77
CA ALA A 86 3.97 -3.78 -25.81
C ALA A 86 3.54 -5.11 -26.43
N GLY A 87 2.23 -5.35 -26.49
CA GLY A 87 1.66 -6.59 -27.01
C GLY A 87 1.97 -7.80 -26.12
N VAL A 88 1.55 -8.97 -26.60
CA VAL A 88 1.59 -10.23 -25.84
C VAL A 88 3.01 -10.64 -25.39
N LYS A 89 4.03 -10.31 -26.19
CA LYS A 89 5.43 -10.69 -25.91
C LYS A 89 6.30 -9.58 -25.35
N GLY A 90 5.78 -8.35 -25.30
CA GLY A 90 6.54 -7.20 -24.86
C GLY A 90 6.53 -7.02 -23.35
N THR A 91 7.38 -6.13 -22.87
CA THR A 91 7.56 -5.79 -21.46
C THR A 91 7.05 -4.39 -21.16
N LEU A 92 6.62 -4.16 -19.91
CA LEU A 92 6.29 -2.83 -19.42
C LEU A 92 7.51 -1.91 -19.51
N LEU A 93 8.64 -2.35 -18.95
CA LEU A 93 9.88 -1.60 -18.96
C LEU A 93 10.47 -1.57 -20.37
N LEU A 94 10.94 -0.40 -20.78
CA LEU A 94 11.76 -0.27 -21.96
C LEU A 94 13.10 -0.98 -21.71
N GLN A 95 13.61 -1.69 -22.70
CA GLN A 95 14.80 -2.53 -22.55
C GLN A 95 16.06 -1.90 -23.18
N ASP A 96 15.94 -0.75 -23.83
CA ASP A 96 17.11 -0.02 -24.36
C ASP A 96 17.65 0.93 -23.27
N PRO A 97 18.92 0.80 -22.85
CA PRO A 97 19.54 1.72 -21.91
C PRO A 97 19.42 3.22 -22.30
N LYS A 98 19.30 3.52 -23.59
CA LYS A 98 19.10 4.90 -24.07
C LYS A 98 17.80 5.53 -23.60
N ASP A 99 16.81 4.73 -23.25
CA ASP A 99 15.55 5.20 -22.70
C ASP A 99 15.68 5.65 -21.23
N TYR A 100 16.86 5.47 -20.62
CA TYR A 100 17.17 5.80 -19.23
C TYR A 100 18.38 6.75 -19.11
N PRO A 101 18.34 7.94 -19.74
CA PRO A 101 19.48 8.87 -19.78
C PRO A 101 19.58 9.71 -18.49
N TRP A 102 19.35 9.12 -17.31
CA TRP A 102 19.18 9.87 -16.08
C TRP A 102 20.45 9.94 -15.24
N SER A 103 20.67 11.11 -14.67
CA SER A 103 21.57 11.28 -13.54
C SER A 103 21.00 10.62 -12.28
N SER A 104 21.83 10.45 -11.28
CA SER A 104 21.41 9.99 -9.94
C SER A 104 20.33 10.89 -9.33
N ASP A 105 20.49 12.23 -9.47
CA ASP A 105 19.54 13.19 -8.91
C ASP A 105 18.18 13.14 -9.62
N GLU A 106 18.17 12.96 -10.94
CA GLU A 106 16.93 12.80 -11.71
C GLU A 106 16.20 11.50 -11.32
N ARG A 107 16.92 10.40 -11.11
CA ARG A 107 16.31 9.14 -10.63
C ARG A 107 15.69 9.29 -9.25
N THR A 108 16.41 9.92 -8.32
CA THR A 108 15.89 10.19 -6.97
C THR A 108 14.65 11.08 -7.01
N SER A 109 14.67 12.14 -7.82
CA SER A 109 13.51 13.02 -8.00
C SER A 109 12.33 12.29 -8.62
N ALA A 110 12.57 11.41 -9.60
CA ALA A 110 11.54 10.60 -10.21
C ALA A 110 10.93 9.60 -9.21
N THR A 111 11.72 9.04 -8.28
CA THR A 111 11.23 8.16 -7.22
C THR A 111 10.27 8.90 -6.30
N SER A 112 10.65 10.05 -5.76
CA SER A 112 9.77 10.88 -4.93
C SER A 112 8.49 11.27 -5.67
N GLN A 113 8.58 11.56 -6.97
CA GLN A 113 7.39 11.86 -7.77
C GLN A 113 6.44 10.67 -7.93
N ARG A 114 6.97 9.44 -8.05
CA ARG A 114 6.17 8.22 -8.10
C ARG A 114 5.40 8.00 -6.81
N GLU A 115 6.06 8.17 -5.68
CA GLU A 115 5.45 8.13 -4.36
C GLU A 115 4.29 9.12 -4.24
N ASN A 116 4.56 10.40 -4.52
CA ASN A 116 3.57 11.47 -4.48
C ASN A 116 2.36 11.16 -5.36
N ASN A 117 2.59 10.62 -6.56
CA ASN A 117 1.51 10.22 -7.45
C ASN A 117 0.66 9.09 -6.83
N VAL A 118 1.29 8.08 -6.27
CA VAL A 118 0.58 6.94 -5.65
C VAL A 118 -0.31 7.41 -4.50
N PHE A 119 0.21 8.26 -3.62
CA PHE A 119 -0.56 8.88 -2.55
C PHE A 119 -1.69 9.77 -3.10
N GLY A 120 -1.39 10.62 -4.08
CA GLY A 120 -2.38 11.49 -4.71
C GLY A 120 -3.56 10.70 -5.30
N TYR A 121 -3.27 9.62 -6.02
CA TYR A 121 -4.33 8.75 -6.60
C TYR A 121 -5.12 8.02 -5.52
N THR A 122 -4.49 7.64 -4.43
CA THR A 122 -5.15 6.85 -3.38
C THR A 122 -5.96 7.71 -2.43
N LEU A 123 -5.51 8.92 -2.10
CA LEU A 123 -6.03 9.65 -0.95
C LEU A 123 -6.57 11.05 -1.26
N ARG A 124 -6.26 11.64 -2.42
CA ARG A 124 -6.79 12.98 -2.75
C ARG A 124 -8.32 12.98 -2.75
N GLY A 125 -8.90 13.90 -1.99
CA GLY A 125 -10.34 14.00 -1.80
C GLY A 125 -10.93 12.91 -0.90
N TRP A 126 -10.12 12.19 -0.11
CA TRP A 126 -10.60 11.26 0.90
C TRP A 126 -10.79 11.96 2.23
N LEU A 127 -11.86 11.61 2.91
CA LEU A 127 -12.27 11.98 4.26
C LEU A 127 -11.25 12.85 5.03
N GLY A 128 -11.30 14.15 4.86
CA GLY A 128 -10.56 15.07 5.70
C GLY A 128 -10.98 14.96 7.17
N PHE A 129 -10.10 15.37 8.08
CA PHE A 129 -10.36 15.45 9.53
C PHE A 129 -10.63 14.10 10.20
N TRP A 130 -10.18 12.99 9.65
CA TRP A 130 -10.31 11.68 10.27
C TRP A 130 -8.96 10.95 10.33
N PRO A 131 -8.59 10.37 11.50
CA PRO A 131 -7.33 9.66 11.66
C PRO A 131 -7.34 8.35 10.88
N ILE A 132 -6.48 8.24 9.85
CA ILE A 132 -6.40 7.06 8.98
C ILE A 132 -5.16 6.25 9.37
N PRO A 133 -5.31 4.97 9.76
CA PRO A 133 -4.18 4.09 9.99
C PRO A 133 -3.51 3.68 8.69
N VAL A 134 -2.17 3.72 8.67
CA VAL A 134 -1.33 3.39 7.52
C VAL A 134 -0.37 2.26 7.86
N ILE A 135 -0.40 1.20 7.07
CA ILE A 135 0.60 0.14 7.04
C ILE A 135 1.59 0.47 5.92
N VAL A 136 2.87 0.54 6.26
CA VAL A 136 3.94 0.77 5.28
C VAL A 136 4.77 -0.50 5.16
N ALA A 137 5.12 -0.89 3.95
CA ALA A 137 5.96 -2.06 3.73
C ALA A 137 6.95 -1.85 2.59
N GLY A 138 8.12 -2.44 2.73
CA GLY A 138 9.18 -2.38 1.75
C GLY A 138 10.16 -3.53 1.86
N PRO A 139 11.24 -3.51 1.06
CA PRO A 139 12.24 -4.55 1.05
C PRO A 139 12.97 -4.66 2.39
N PRO A 140 13.67 -5.77 2.65
CA PRO A 140 14.49 -5.93 3.84
C PRO A 140 15.46 -4.77 4.00
N ARG A 141 15.68 -4.35 5.24
CA ARG A 141 16.66 -3.34 5.61
C ARG A 141 17.89 -3.95 6.26
N ASP A 142 18.97 -3.20 6.32
CA ASP A 142 20.13 -3.57 7.15
C ASP A 142 19.72 -3.51 8.63
N GLU A 143 19.92 -4.61 9.35
CA GLU A 143 19.62 -4.71 10.79
C GLU A 143 20.47 -3.75 11.64
N ASN A 144 21.62 -3.34 11.13
CA ASN A 144 22.50 -2.35 11.78
C ASN A 144 22.12 -0.90 11.43
N GLU A 145 21.06 -0.69 10.65
CA GLU A 145 20.64 0.64 10.29
C GLU A 145 20.17 1.39 11.54
N LYS A 146 20.79 2.54 11.78
CA LYS A 146 20.57 3.37 12.98
C LYS A 146 19.19 4.06 12.98
N TYR A 147 18.59 4.16 11.83
CA TYR A 147 17.34 4.90 11.64
C TYR A 147 16.20 3.89 11.48
N ALA A 148 15.60 3.54 12.62
CA ALA A 148 14.32 2.86 12.61
C ALA A 148 13.29 3.75 11.86
N ASP A 149 12.29 3.15 11.28
CA ASP A 149 11.13 3.85 10.72
C ASP A 149 11.41 4.71 9.46
N ARG A 150 12.43 4.41 8.68
CA ARG A 150 12.71 5.16 7.44
C ARG A 150 11.56 5.16 6.44
N MET A 151 10.88 4.02 6.31
CA MET A 151 9.73 3.91 5.40
C MET A 151 8.57 4.81 5.81
N ALA A 152 8.35 4.95 7.11
CA ALA A 152 7.27 5.80 7.61
C ALA A 152 7.51 7.30 7.32
N ALA A 153 8.75 7.73 7.11
CA ALA A 153 9.05 9.11 6.71
C ALA A 153 8.47 9.45 5.33
N HIS A 154 8.34 8.46 4.46
CA HIS A 154 7.79 8.64 3.11
C HIS A 154 6.30 9.01 3.13
N ILE A 155 5.55 8.64 4.19
CA ILE A 155 4.14 9.03 4.32
C ILE A 155 4.00 10.55 4.31
N GLY A 156 4.77 11.25 5.16
CA GLY A 156 4.70 12.72 5.24
C GLY A 156 5.24 13.41 3.99
N GLU A 157 6.30 12.87 3.39
CA GLU A 157 6.86 13.40 2.15
C GLU A 157 5.88 13.22 0.98
N ALA A 158 5.30 12.04 0.84
CA ALA A 158 4.34 11.74 -0.21
C ALA A 158 3.05 12.55 -0.06
N ASP A 159 2.57 12.75 1.17
CA ASP A 159 1.41 13.58 1.46
C ASP A 159 1.65 15.03 1.05
N ASN A 160 2.75 15.62 1.49
CA ASN A 160 3.11 16.99 1.14
C ASN A 160 3.28 17.16 -0.38
N GLY A 161 3.94 16.21 -1.03
CA GLY A 161 4.18 16.25 -2.47
C GLY A 161 2.91 16.01 -3.29
N ALA A 162 1.99 15.18 -2.81
CA ALA A 162 0.71 14.93 -3.46
C ALA A 162 -0.27 16.10 -3.35
N GLY A 163 -0.03 17.04 -2.40
CA GLY A 163 -0.89 18.21 -2.19
C GLY A 163 -2.32 17.82 -1.79
N ILE A 164 -2.47 16.74 -1.02
CA ILE A 164 -3.78 16.22 -0.60
C ILE A 164 -4.37 16.95 0.60
N GLY A 165 -3.58 17.73 1.31
CA GLY A 165 -4.00 18.66 2.38
C GLY A 165 -4.62 18.01 3.62
N ASN A 166 -4.18 18.41 4.79
CA ASN A 166 -4.73 18.09 6.11
C ASN A 166 -5.06 16.61 6.42
N PRO A 167 -4.31 15.63 5.94
CA PRO A 167 -4.54 14.24 6.32
C PRO A 167 -4.07 14.03 7.76
N MET A 168 -4.78 13.18 8.47
CA MET A 168 -4.42 12.74 9.80
C MET A 168 -3.94 11.29 9.71
N TYR A 169 -2.70 11.08 9.30
CA TYR A 169 -2.15 9.73 9.18
C TYR A 169 -1.58 9.25 10.50
N ILE A 170 -1.86 8.00 10.81
CA ILE A 170 -1.32 7.30 11.96
C ILE A 170 -0.56 6.10 11.47
N ARG A 171 0.73 6.06 11.74
CA ARG A 171 1.54 4.90 11.42
C ARG A 171 1.12 3.71 12.27
N LEU A 172 0.65 2.68 11.59
CA LEU A 172 0.17 1.47 12.23
C LEU A 172 1.26 0.42 12.38
N ASP A 173 1.90 0.09 11.28
CA ASP A 173 2.95 -0.91 11.20
C ASP A 173 3.94 -0.57 10.09
N GLU A 174 5.15 -1.05 10.23
CA GLU A 174 6.22 -0.91 9.24
C GLU A 174 6.87 -2.27 9.04
N LEU A 175 6.73 -2.82 7.84
CA LEU A 175 7.14 -4.17 7.50
C LEU A 175 8.30 -4.15 6.50
N HIS A 176 9.43 -4.72 6.89
CA HIS A 176 10.58 -4.93 6.01
C HIS A 176 10.69 -6.40 5.65
N THR A 177 10.22 -6.76 4.46
CA THR A 177 10.13 -8.15 4.03
C THR A 177 10.51 -8.32 2.56
N ALA A 178 11.10 -9.46 2.23
CA ALA A 178 11.29 -9.85 0.83
C ALA A 178 10.00 -10.41 0.20
N GLN A 179 8.97 -10.64 1.03
CA GLN A 179 7.74 -11.31 0.64
C GLN A 179 6.54 -10.36 0.85
N GLY A 180 6.17 -9.65 -0.20
CA GLY A 180 5.06 -8.68 -0.14
C GLY A 180 3.69 -9.29 0.17
N ASP A 181 3.53 -10.59 -0.02
CA ASP A 181 2.33 -11.34 0.33
C ASP A 181 2.13 -11.48 1.85
N ASP A 182 3.20 -11.40 2.67
CA ASP A 182 3.07 -11.31 4.13
C ASP A 182 2.26 -10.08 4.55
N VAL A 183 2.42 -8.99 3.80
CA VAL A 183 1.70 -7.74 4.06
C VAL A 183 0.20 -7.90 3.80
N VAL A 184 -0.20 -8.69 2.80
CA VAL A 184 -1.62 -9.01 2.56
C VAL A 184 -2.20 -9.78 3.76
N GLY A 185 -1.48 -10.79 4.24
CA GLY A 185 -1.87 -11.54 5.46
C GLY A 185 -2.00 -10.62 6.66
N ARG A 186 -0.99 -9.78 6.90
CA ARG A 186 -0.96 -8.82 8.01
C ARG A 186 -2.12 -7.83 7.98
N LEU A 187 -2.51 -7.37 6.80
CA LEU A 187 -3.68 -6.50 6.62
C LEU A 187 -4.96 -7.17 7.11
N PHE A 188 -5.21 -8.42 6.73
CA PHE A 188 -6.37 -9.17 7.20
C PHE A 188 -6.34 -9.44 8.70
N GLU A 189 -5.21 -9.89 9.24
CA GLU A 189 -5.02 -10.06 10.69
C GLU A 189 -5.32 -8.79 11.46
N PHE A 190 -4.90 -7.64 10.92
CA PHE A 190 -5.16 -6.36 11.55
C PHE A 190 -6.66 -6.04 11.60
N PHE A 191 -7.40 -6.27 10.52
CA PHE A 191 -8.85 -6.11 10.53
C PHE A 191 -9.55 -7.12 11.45
N ASP A 192 -9.02 -8.32 11.61
CA ASP A 192 -9.55 -9.32 12.56
C ASP A 192 -9.33 -8.89 14.01
N GLN A 193 -8.14 -8.42 14.34
CA GLN A 193 -7.78 -7.93 15.69
C GLN A 193 -8.54 -6.66 16.08
N HIS A 194 -8.97 -5.86 15.10
CA HIS A 194 -9.66 -4.59 15.31
C HIS A 194 -11.04 -4.57 14.63
N PRO A 195 -12.07 -5.21 15.25
CA PRO A 195 -13.40 -5.36 14.64
C PRO A 195 -14.14 -4.03 14.45
N ASP A 196 -13.65 -2.95 15.06
CA ASP A 196 -14.21 -1.60 14.93
C ASP A 196 -13.44 -0.70 13.95
N LEU A 197 -12.42 -1.22 13.29
CA LEU A 197 -11.66 -0.49 12.28
C LEU A 197 -12.46 -0.40 10.98
N PRO A 198 -12.88 0.81 10.52
CA PRO A 198 -13.68 0.94 9.30
C PRO A 198 -12.86 0.96 8.03
N ALA A 199 -11.64 1.48 8.08
CA ALA A 199 -10.76 1.61 6.91
C ALA A 199 -9.29 1.70 7.33
N ALA A 200 -8.39 1.34 6.38
CA ALA A 200 -6.95 1.51 6.51
C ALA A 200 -6.31 1.78 5.15
N VAL A 201 -5.14 2.38 5.16
CA VAL A 201 -4.28 2.54 3.99
C VAL A 201 -3.12 1.55 4.09
N VAL A 202 -2.77 0.94 2.97
CA VAL A 202 -1.54 0.16 2.83
C VAL A 202 -0.69 0.81 1.76
N LEU A 203 0.57 1.07 2.07
CA LEU A 203 1.60 1.53 1.13
C LEU A 203 2.68 0.46 1.05
N VAL A 204 2.96 -0.02 -0.15
CA VAL A 204 4.05 -0.96 -0.39
C VAL A 204 4.94 -0.43 -1.49
N GLU A 205 6.23 -0.44 -1.23
CA GLU A 205 7.23 0.03 -2.18
C GLU A 205 8.41 -0.92 -2.30
N ASP A 206 9.04 -0.92 -3.47
CA ASP A 206 10.34 -1.54 -3.71
C ASP A 206 11.00 -0.88 -4.93
N GLY A 207 12.29 -1.06 -5.08
CA GLY A 207 13.03 -0.56 -6.21
C GLY A 207 14.46 -0.19 -5.86
N LEU A 208 15.20 0.22 -6.87
CA LEU A 208 16.61 0.53 -6.73
C LEU A 208 16.88 1.61 -5.67
N ASN A 209 16.11 2.71 -5.73
CA ASN A 209 16.32 3.82 -4.80
C ASN A 209 15.83 3.49 -3.38
N THR A 210 14.69 2.83 -3.24
CA THR A 210 14.18 2.36 -1.95
C THR A 210 15.18 1.41 -1.28
N ARG A 211 15.71 0.43 -2.04
CA ARG A 211 16.72 -0.51 -1.54
C ARG A 211 18.03 0.16 -1.16
N ALA A 212 18.46 1.17 -1.92
CA ALA A 212 19.63 1.98 -1.58
C ALA A 212 19.41 2.79 -0.31
N TYR A 213 18.22 3.38 -0.16
CA TYR A 213 17.84 4.17 0.99
C TYR A 213 17.78 3.32 2.28
N LEU A 214 17.20 2.12 2.20
CA LEU A 214 17.09 1.17 3.31
C LEU A 214 18.37 0.38 3.56
N ARG A 215 19.38 0.50 2.68
CA ARG A 215 20.59 -0.33 2.70
C ARG A 215 20.26 -1.81 2.70
N THR A 216 19.31 -2.19 1.87
CA THR A 216 18.89 -3.60 1.73
C THR A 216 20.10 -4.50 1.49
N PRO A 217 20.22 -5.61 2.25
CA PRO A 217 21.32 -6.57 2.04
C PRO A 217 21.29 -7.19 0.64
N GLY A 218 22.45 -7.42 0.06
CA GLY A 218 22.58 -8.04 -1.26
C GLY A 218 23.40 -7.21 -2.24
N ASP A 219 22.83 -6.90 -3.39
CA ASP A 219 23.47 -6.13 -4.45
C ASP A 219 23.89 -4.74 -3.97
N ASN A 220 24.88 -4.15 -4.66
CA ASN A 220 25.39 -2.83 -4.29
C ASN A 220 24.44 -1.71 -4.75
N TYR A 221 23.26 -1.64 -4.14
CA TYR A 221 22.19 -0.69 -4.49
C TYR A 221 22.61 0.77 -4.35
N LEU A 222 23.44 1.09 -3.32
CA LEU A 222 23.94 2.45 -3.11
C LEU A 222 24.75 2.95 -4.28
N ASN A 223 25.69 2.15 -4.78
CA ASN A 223 26.50 2.54 -5.93
C ASN A 223 25.69 2.57 -7.23
N GLN A 224 24.74 1.65 -7.39
CA GLN A 224 23.86 1.63 -8.56
C GLN A 224 22.93 2.85 -8.58
N SER A 225 22.31 3.22 -7.45
CA SER A 225 21.42 4.38 -7.37
C SER A 225 22.16 5.70 -7.55
N SER A 226 23.42 5.79 -7.10
CA SER A 226 24.27 6.95 -7.25
C SER A 226 25.01 7.04 -8.59
N ALA A 227 24.96 5.99 -9.42
CA ALA A 227 25.60 6.00 -10.72
C ALA A 227 24.87 6.93 -11.71
N ASN A 228 25.61 7.71 -12.48
CA ASN A 228 25.08 8.42 -13.63
C ASN A 228 25.15 7.54 -14.87
N GLY A 229 24.28 7.79 -15.83
CA GLY A 229 24.31 7.14 -17.14
C GLY A 229 23.08 6.30 -17.45
N ASN A 230 23.16 5.65 -18.56
CA ASN A 230 22.03 4.92 -19.14
C ASN A 230 22.10 3.46 -18.74
N PHE A 231 21.14 3.00 -17.94
CA PHE A 231 20.98 1.59 -17.64
C PHE A 231 19.51 1.24 -17.38
N VAL A 232 19.10 0.06 -17.78
CA VAL A 232 17.77 -0.48 -17.48
C VAL A 232 17.78 -0.97 -16.03
N PRO A 233 16.89 -0.47 -15.15
CA PRO A 233 16.86 -0.90 -13.77
C PRO A 233 16.39 -2.37 -13.68
N LYS A 234 17.19 -3.21 -13.03
CA LYS A 234 16.79 -4.60 -12.74
C LYS A 234 15.66 -4.66 -11.70
N GLN A 235 15.73 -3.76 -10.73
CA GLN A 235 14.67 -3.51 -9.75
C GLN A 235 14.08 -2.12 -10.05
N PRO A 236 13.02 -2.05 -10.88
CA PRO A 236 12.34 -0.79 -11.13
C PRO A 236 11.66 -0.30 -9.87
N ASP A 237 11.71 1.00 -9.63
CA ASP A 237 10.95 1.59 -8.54
C ASP A 237 9.46 1.33 -8.77
N SER A 238 8.83 0.74 -7.78
CA SER A 238 7.43 0.32 -7.82
C SER A 238 6.75 0.65 -6.49
N PHE A 239 5.66 1.41 -6.59
CA PHE A 239 4.88 1.88 -5.44
C PHE A 239 3.42 1.51 -5.67
N VAL A 240 2.79 0.97 -4.64
CA VAL A 240 1.36 0.68 -4.65
C VAL A 240 0.76 1.12 -3.33
N ALA A 241 -0.29 1.92 -3.37
CA ALA A 241 -1.08 2.21 -2.19
C ALA A 241 -2.54 1.81 -2.43
N LEU A 242 -3.17 1.29 -1.39
CA LEU A 242 -4.58 0.92 -1.38
C LEU A 242 -5.30 1.57 -0.21
N LEU A 243 -6.46 2.12 -0.46
CA LEU A 243 -7.44 2.42 0.57
C LEU A 243 -8.44 1.26 0.64
N VAL A 244 -8.41 0.54 1.74
CA VAL A 244 -9.31 -0.58 1.99
C VAL A 244 -10.33 -0.24 3.07
N THR A 245 -11.56 -0.70 2.91
CA THR A 245 -12.68 -0.38 3.80
C THR A 245 -13.52 -1.62 4.15
N ARG A 246 -14.35 -1.47 5.16
CA ARG A 246 -15.39 -2.42 5.56
C ARG A 246 -16.72 -1.68 5.70
N LYS A 247 -17.56 -1.81 4.68
CA LYS A 247 -18.88 -1.16 4.64
C LYS A 247 -19.76 -1.53 5.83
N ASP A 248 -19.78 -2.79 6.24
CA ASP A 248 -20.56 -3.25 7.40
C ASP A 248 -20.16 -2.55 8.70
N ARG A 249 -18.87 -2.18 8.84
CA ARG A 249 -18.38 -1.44 10.01
C ARG A 249 -18.77 0.04 9.93
N VAL A 250 -18.69 0.64 8.75
CA VAL A 250 -19.18 2.01 8.54
C VAL A 250 -20.69 2.08 8.80
N ASP A 251 -21.45 1.12 8.29
CA ASP A 251 -22.90 1.07 8.48
C ASP A 251 -23.30 0.85 9.95
N ARG A 252 -22.51 0.10 10.70
CA ARG A 252 -22.76 -0.19 12.12
C ARG A 252 -22.28 0.90 13.07
N LEU A 253 -21.08 1.42 12.86
CA LEU A 253 -20.38 2.26 13.83
C LEU A 253 -20.46 3.76 13.53
N ILE A 254 -20.68 4.13 12.28
CA ILE A 254 -20.58 5.49 11.81
C ILE A 254 -21.92 6.02 11.33
N ARG A 255 -22.55 5.36 10.37
CA ARG A 255 -23.78 5.83 9.72
C ARG A 255 -24.92 6.22 10.69
N PRO A 256 -25.23 5.43 11.73
CA PRO A 256 -26.31 5.79 12.67
C PRO A 256 -26.04 7.04 13.50
N TYR A 257 -24.78 7.47 13.55
CA TYR A 257 -24.31 8.54 14.43
C TYR A 257 -23.75 9.75 13.67
N ALA A 258 -23.87 9.77 12.33
CA ALA A 258 -23.37 10.87 11.54
C ALA A 258 -24.11 12.17 11.86
N VAL A 259 -23.35 13.24 12.11
CA VAL A 259 -23.90 14.53 12.54
C VAL A 259 -23.97 15.52 11.40
N ASP A 260 -25.01 16.34 11.42
CA ASP A 260 -25.19 17.44 10.48
C ASP A 260 -24.34 18.64 10.92
N VAL A 261 -23.41 19.04 10.07
CA VAL A 261 -22.58 20.22 10.28
C VAL A 261 -22.56 21.04 8.99
N PRO A 262 -22.66 22.37 9.06
CA PRO A 262 -22.54 23.20 7.87
C PRO A 262 -21.16 23.03 7.22
N GLU A 263 -21.09 23.22 5.90
CA GLU A 263 -19.85 23.12 5.11
C GLU A 263 -18.70 24.01 5.60
N ALA A 264 -18.99 25.08 6.33
CA ALA A 264 -17.98 25.98 6.89
C ALA A 264 -17.21 25.34 8.06
N ILE A 265 -16.69 24.12 7.84
CA ILE A 265 -15.90 23.34 8.80
C ILE A 265 -14.62 24.06 9.22
N ASN A 266 -14.06 24.88 8.36
CA ASN A 266 -12.84 25.64 8.61
C ASN A 266 -13.02 26.78 9.63
N ASN A 267 -14.19 26.91 10.23
CA ASN A 267 -14.42 27.90 11.24
C ASN A 267 -14.06 27.35 12.62
N GLU A 268 -12.90 27.68 13.14
CA GLU A 268 -12.44 27.36 14.49
C GLU A 268 -13.46 27.69 15.60
N LYS A 269 -14.36 28.66 15.35
CA LYS A 269 -15.39 29.08 16.27
C LYS A 269 -16.58 28.12 16.38
N THR A 270 -16.77 27.21 15.42
CA THR A 270 -17.92 26.29 15.39
C THR A 270 -17.85 25.21 16.45
N GLN A 271 -16.67 24.88 16.95
CA GLN A 271 -16.44 23.88 17.99
C GLN A 271 -17.06 22.49 17.69
N TYR A 272 -17.12 22.09 16.41
CA TYR A 272 -17.51 20.72 16.05
C TYR A 272 -16.47 19.72 16.54
N ASP A 273 -16.91 18.52 16.86
CA ASP A 273 -16.04 17.49 17.43
C ASP A 273 -14.91 17.11 16.46
N VAL A 274 -15.15 17.09 15.15
CA VAL A 274 -14.12 16.83 14.14
C VAL A 274 -13.00 17.88 14.14
N ILE A 275 -13.31 19.17 14.39
CA ILE A 275 -12.32 20.23 14.47
C ILE A 275 -11.50 20.12 15.78
N LYS A 276 -12.18 19.78 16.88
CA LYS A 276 -11.47 19.53 18.16
C LYS A 276 -10.51 18.35 18.03
N LEU A 277 -10.96 17.26 17.34
CA LEU A 277 -10.12 16.10 17.07
C LEU A 277 -8.93 16.48 16.21
N TRP A 278 -9.14 17.27 15.15
CA TRP A 278 -8.09 17.72 14.25
C TRP A 278 -7.04 18.57 14.99
N ASN A 279 -7.46 19.55 15.79
CA ASN A 279 -6.55 20.36 16.60
C ASN A 279 -5.77 19.47 17.58
N TYR A 280 -6.46 18.58 18.29
CA TYR A 280 -5.82 17.68 19.23
C TYR A 280 -4.82 16.74 18.55
N PHE A 281 -5.14 16.22 17.37
CA PHE A 281 -4.24 15.37 16.61
C PHE A 281 -2.93 16.09 16.30
N TRP A 282 -3.00 17.32 15.78
CA TRP A 282 -1.81 18.08 15.43
C TRP A 282 -1.00 18.53 16.65
N ASP A 283 -1.65 18.82 17.77
CA ASP A 283 -0.97 19.07 19.04
C ASP A 283 -0.19 17.82 19.50
N GLN A 284 -0.79 16.63 19.40
CA GLN A 284 -0.11 15.38 19.73
C GLN A 284 1.00 15.04 18.74
N GLN A 285 0.78 15.30 17.45
CA GLN A 285 1.78 15.13 16.41
C GLN A 285 3.01 16.04 16.65
N ALA A 286 2.79 17.27 17.05
CA ALA A 286 3.86 18.21 17.42
C ALA A 286 4.59 17.80 18.70
N ALA A 287 3.88 17.25 19.68
CA ALA A 287 4.42 16.78 20.97
C ALA A 287 5.08 15.40 20.89
N TYR A 288 4.83 14.63 19.82
CA TYR A 288 5.42 13.31 19.65
C TYR A 288 6.95 13.40 19.60
N PRO A 289 7.68 12.60 20.41
CA PRO A 289 9.14 12.61 20.42
C PRO A 289 9.66 12.07 19.10
N LYS A 290 10.07 12.96 18.21
CA LYS A 290 10.60 12.59 16.90
C LYS A 290 11.98 11.98 17.05
N PRO A 291 12.28 10.84 16.40
CA PRO A 291 13.63 10.36 16.30
C PRO A 291 14.49 11.39 15.55
N ALA A 292 15.79 11.37 15.77
CA ALA A 292 16.73 12.39 15.27
C ALA A 292 16.74 12.53 13.73
N VAL A 293 16.21 11.57 13.00
CA VAL A 293 16.10 11.58 11.53
C VAL A 293 14.77 10.94 11.11
N GLY A 294 13.98 11.71 10.42
CA GLY A 294 13.13 11.23 9.34
C GLY A 294 11.69 10.89 9.66
N VAL A 295 11.23 10.60 10.85
CA VAL A 295 9.82 10.22 11.03
C VAL A 295 9.01 11.33 11.65
N SER A 296 7.96 11.71 10.96
CA SER A 296 7.05 12.74 11.42
C SER A 296 5.77 12.16 12.01
N GLU A 297 5.28 11.03 11.51
CA GLU A 297 3.98 10.48 11.86
C GLU A 297 4.05 9.73 13.20
N MET A 298 3.12 10.08 14.09
CA MET A 298 3.01 9.37 15.36
C MET A 298 2.48 7.95 15.13
N PRO A 299 3.04 6.96 15.86
CA PRO A 299 2.58 5.59 15.77
C PRO A 299 1.25 5.41 16.50
N TRP A 300 0.52 4.36 16.09
CA TRP A 300 -0.78 4.01 16.63
C TRP A 300 -0.83 3.92 18.17
N ASN A 301 0.15 3.25 18.77
CA ASN A 301 0.19 3.07 20.22
C ASN A 301 0.32 4.41 20.97
N TYR A 302 1.07 5.36 20.43
CA TYR A 302 1.15 6.71 21.00
C TYR A 302 -0.19 7.42 20.87
N TRP A 303 -0.78 7.46 19.67
CA TRP A 303 -2.10 8.06 19.44
C TRP A 303 -3.16 7.48 20.36
N GLN A 304 -3.25 6.15 20.42
CA GLN A 304 -4.21 5.46 21.28
C GLN A 304 -4.04 5.83 22.75
N SER A 305 -2.81 6.01 23.22
CA SER A 305 -2.53 6.41 24.61
C SER A 305 -3.04 7.82 24.95
N LYS A 306 -3.26 8.68 23.94
CA LYS A 306 -3.70 10.07 24.12
C LYS A 306 -5.22 10.24 24.09
N LEU A 307 -5.93 9.34 23.46
CA LEU A 307 -7.39 9.43 23.30
C LEU A 307 -8.18 9.50 24.62
N PRO A 308 -7.83 8.78 25.70
CA PRO A 308 -8.53 8.89 26.98
C PRO A 308 -8.52 10.33 27.56
N GLU A 309 -7.41 11.07 27.38
CA GLU A 309 -7.32 12.46 27.78
C GLU A 309 -8.20 13.35 26.90
N PHE A 310 -8.18 13.15 25.59
CA PHE A 310 -9.06 13.85 24.66
C PHE A 310 -10.53 13.70 25.07
N TRP A 311 -11.01 12.49 25.30
CA TRP A 311 -12.39 12.24 25.68
C TRP A 311 -12.76 12.80 27.07
N LYS A 312 -11.81 12.85 28.00
CA LYS A 312 -12.00 13.44 29.32
C LYS A 312 -12.12 14.96 29.26
N THR A 313 -11.31 15.60 28.42
CA THR A 313 -11.21 17.06 28.34
C THR A 313 -12.14 17.68 27.30
N THR A 314 -12.64 16.88 26.36
CA THR A 314 -13.46 17.32 25.24
C THR A 314 -14.87 16.72 25.32
N PRO A 315 -15.86 17.45 25.87
CA PRO A 315 -17.24 17.01 25.83
C PRO A 315 -17.70 16.86 24.38
N LEU A 316 -18.00 15.64 23.97
CA LEU A 316 -18.46 15.36 22.60
C LEU A 316 -19.93 15.77 22.44
N LYS A 317 -20.24 16.36 21.27
CA LYS A 317 -21.61 16.65 20.83
C LYS A 317 -22.20 15.49 20.02
N ALA A 318 -21.89 14.28 20.45
CA ALA A 318 -22.28 13.06 19.75
C ALA A 318 -23.76 12.74 19.95
N PRO A 319 -24.44 12.10 18.99
CA PRO A 319 -25.79 11.55 19.14
C PRO A 319 -25.85 10.51 20.26
N THR A 320 -27.05 10.37 20.87
CA THR A 320 -27.29 9.38 21.90
C THR A 320 -26.96 7.96 21.37
N GLY A 321 -26.18 7.23 22.17
CA GLY A 321 -25.77 5.87 21.83
C GLY A 321 -24.43 5.77 21.07
N PHE A 322 -23.85 6.87 20.61
CA PHE A 322 -22.50 6.88 20.08
C PHE A 322 -21.49 6.46 21.16
N LYS A 323 -20.61 5.54 20.81
CA LYS A 323 -19.52 5.08 21.68
C LYS A 323 -18.20 5.34 20.97
N PRO A 324 -17.43 6.35 21.42
CA PRO A 324 -16.15 6.62 20.83
C PRO A 324 -15.21 5.43 21.02
N ASN A 325 -14.45 5.13 20.00
CA ASN A 325 -13.39 4.12 20.02
C ASN A 325 -12.13 4.67 19.33
N PRO A 326 -10.99 4.01 19.44
CA PRO A 326 -9.75 4.54 18.88
C PRO A 326 -9.78 4.79 17.38
N TRP A 327 -10.61 4.07 16.63
CA TRP A 327 -10.75 4.18 15.17
C TRP A 327 -11.81 5.21 14.75
N VAL A 328 -12.79 5.47 15.61
CA VAL A 328 -13.85 6.44 15.42
C VAL A 328 -13.95 7.29 16.70
N PRO A 329 -12.97 8.19 16.93
CA PRO A 329 -12.89 8.95 18.19
C PRO A 329 -14.02 9.96 18.39
N VAL A 330 -14.60 10.44 17.28
CA VAL A 330 -15.73 11.35 17.23
C VAL A 330 -16.70 10.92 16.14
N PRO A 331 -17.97 11.33 16.17
CA PRO A 331 -18.91 11.06 15.06
C PRO A 331 -18.41 11.69 13.76
N TRP A 332 -18.57 10.97 12.65
CA TRP A 332 -18.39 11.58 11.35
C TRP A 332 -19.50 12.61 11.08
N THR A 333 -19.20 13.54 10.21
CA THR A 333 -20.19 14.44 9.66
C THR A 333 -20.96 13.76 8.51
N LYS A 334 -22.16 14.24 8.21
CA LYS A 334 -22.91 13.72 7.06
C LYS A 334 -22.15 13.88 5.76
N TRP A 335 -21.44 14.99 5.56
CA TRP A 335 -20.65 15.19 4.35
C TRP A 335 -19.50 14.20 4.23
N GLN A 336 -18.83 13.81 5.33
CA GLN A 336 -17.82 12.74 5.32
C GLN A 336 -18.45 11.40 4.92
N LEU A 337 -19.67 11.13 5.39
CA LEU A 337 -20.39 9.92 5.03
C LEU A 337 -20.83 9.93 3.56
N GLU A 338 -21.31 11.07 3.03
CA GLU A 338 -21.63 11.27 1.63
C GLU A 338 -20.40 11.11 0.73
N GLU A 339 -19.26 11.64 1.15
CA GLU A 339 -17.98 11.47 0.46
C GLU A 339 -17.59 9.98 0.39
N TYR A 340 -17.70 9.26 1.50
CA TYR A 340 -17.50 7.80 1.54
C TYR A 340 -18.46 7.07 0.59
N ASP A 341 -19.73 7.43 0.58
CA ASP A 341 -20.75 6.77 -0.24
C ASP A 341 -20.56 7.03 -1.74
N ASN A 342 -20.05 8.21 -2.10
CA ASN A 342 -19.76 8.59 -3.48
C ASN A 342 -18.56 7.85 -4.09
N TRP A 343 -17.76 7.16 -3.28
CA TRP A 343 -16.61 6.43 -3.77
C TRP A 343 -16.96 4.99 -4.08
N PRO A 344 -16.87 4.56 -5.35
CA PRO A 344 -17.21 3.20 -5.73
C PRO A 344 -16.25 2.18 -5.11
N VAL A 345 -16.76 0.98 -4.90
CA VAL A 345 -15.90 -0.19 -4.70
C VAL A 345 -15.26 -0.53 -6.04
N LEU A 346 -13.94 -0.64 -6.05
CA LEU A 346 -13.17 -0.99 -7.25
C LEU A 346 -12.94 -2.49 -7.37
N ALA A 347 -12.76 -3.15 -6.24
CA ALA A 347 -12.63 -4.61 -6.14
C ALA A 347 -12.85 -5.06 -4.69
N TYR A 348 -13.11 -6.35 -4.53
CA TYR A 348 -13.10 -7.04 -3.25
C TYR A 348 -11.85 -7.90 -3.16
N LEU A 349 -10.99 -7.60 -2.18
CA LEU A 349 -9.81 -8.37 -1.85
C LEU A 349 -10.20 -9.50 -0.91
N HIS A 350 -9.96 -10.75 -1.31
CA HIS A 350 -10.26 -11.91 -0.51
C HIS A 350 -9.08 -12.29 0.38
N ARG A 351 -9.37 -13.03 1.45
CA ARG A 351 -8.36 -13.51 2.39
C ARG A 351 -7.30 -14.35 1.66
N PRO A 352 -6.01 -14.08 1.88
CA PRO A 352 -4.95 -14.86 1.25
C PRO A 352 -4.93 -16.29 1.78
N VAL A 353 -4.67 -17.24 0.92
CA VAL A 353 -4.39 -18.63 1.26
C VAL A 353 -2.90 -18.87 1.15
N ARG A 354 -2.28 -19.23 2.27
CA ARG A 354 -0.88 -19.57 2.34
C ARG A 354 -0.68 -21.08 2.23
N VAL A 355 0.25 -21.50 1.38
CA VAL A 355 0.57 -22.89 1.11
C VAL A 355 2.02 -23.14 1.52
N ASP A 356 2.23 -23.91 2.59
CA ASP A 356 3.58 -24.29 3.02
C ASP A 356 4.07 -25.46 2.14
N LEU A 357 5.26 -25.27 1.56
CA LEU A 357 5.91 -26.23 0.67
C LEU A 357 7.10 -26.93 1.33
N THR A 358 7.18 -26.84 2.66
CA THR A 358 8.19 -27.48 3.50
C THR A 358 7.58 -28.55 4.41
N ASN A 359 8.42 -29.47 4.89
CA ASN A 359 8.04 -30.40 5.95
C ASN A 359 8.16 -29.76 7.34
N GLY A 360 7.82 -30.50 8.39
CA GLY A 360 7.92 -30.02 9.78
C GLY A 360 9.34 -29.67 10.25
N HIS A 361 10.36 -29.94 9.45
CA HIS A 361 11.78 -29.61 9.72
C HIS A 361 12.27 -28.41 8.87
N GLY A 362 11.40 -27.78 8.09
CA GLY A 362 11.75 -26.65 7.22
C GLY A 362 12.42 -27.05 5.90
N GLU A 363 12.50 -28.35 5.59
CA GLU A 363 13.06 -28.84 4.33
C GLU A 363 11.99 -28.81 3.23
N LEU A 364 12.39 -28.48 2.01
CA LEU A 364 11.47 -28.48 0.87
C LEU A 364 10.87 -29.87 0.64
N LEU A 365 9.56 -29.93 0.50
CA LEU A 365 8.85 -31.15 0.10
C LEU A 365 9.31 -31.63 -1.31
N LYS A 366 9.14 -32.90 -1.58
CA LYS A 366 9.39 -33.45 -2.92
C LYS A 366 8.48 -32.79 -3.94
N LYS A 367 8.91 -32.77 -5.21
CA LYS A 367 8.17 -32.09 -6.28
C LYS A 367 6.68 -32.50 -6.34
N GLY A 368 6.39 -33.80 -6.29
CA GLY A 368 5.00 -34.29 -6.33
C GLY A 368 4.16 -33.81 -5.15
N GLU A 369 4.73 -33.82 -3.94
CA GLU A 369 4.05 -33.34 -2.73
C GLU A 369 3.78 -31.83 -2.80
N ARG A 370 4.72 -31.03 -3.33
CA ARG A 370 4.52 -29.60 -3.56
C ARG A 370 3.40 -29.32 -4.55
N ILE A 371 3.30 -30.11 -5.63
CA ILE A 371 2.21 -30.00 -6.60
C ILE A 371 0.85 -30.24 -5.90
N GLU A 372 0.75 -31.31 -5.12
CA GLU A 372 -0.51 -31.64 -4.42
C GLU A 372 -0.85 -30.55 -3.37
N LYS A 373 0.13 -30.01 -2.66
CA LYS A 373 -0.08 -28.87 -1.75
C LYS A 373 -0.60 -27.63 -2.48
N LEU A 374 -0.03 -27.29 -3.65
CA LEU A 374 -0.50 -26.18 -4.46
C LEU A 374 -1.92 -26.38 -5.00
N LYS A 375 -2.26 -27.61 -5.43
CA LYS A 375 -3.62 -27.96 -5.83
C LYS A 375 -4.62 -27.78 -4.68
N ALA A 376 -4.26 -28.28 -3.49
CA ALA A 376 -5.09 -28.08 -2.29
C ALA A 376 -5.26 -26.58 -1.95
N GLY A 377 -4.16 -25.82 -1.95
CA GLY A 377 -4.21 -24.37 -1.73
C GLY A 377 -5.04 -23.61 -2.77
N TRP A 378 -5.00 -24.04 -4.03
CA TRP A 378 -5.88 -23.50 -5.07
C TRP A 378 -7.35 -23.76 -4.74
N HIS A 379 -7.69 -24.99 -4.34
CA HIS A 379 -9.04 -25.33 -3.93
C HIS A 379 -9.49 -24.50 -2.73
N ASP A 380 -8.63 -24.35 -1.72
CA ASP A 380 -8.93 -23.51 -0.54
C ASP A 380 -9.15 -22.04 -0.93
N ALA A 381 -8.37 -21.52 -1.89
CA ALA A 381 -8.53 -20.17 -2.39
C ALA A 381 -9.88 -19.98 -3.12
N LEU A 382 -10.34 -20.97 -3.87
CA LEU A 382 -11.67 -20.95 -4.47
C LEU A 382 -12.80 -20.92 -3.43
N GLN A 383 -12.59 -21.47 -2.23
CA GLN A 383 -13.58 -21.39 -1.15
C GLN A 383 -13.75 -19.97 -0.56
N THR A 384 -12.81 -19.08 -0.83
CA THR A 384 -12.95 -17.66 -0.43
C THR A 384 -13.91 -16.90 -1.34
N LEU A 385 -14.18 -17.40 -2.54
CA LEU A 385 -15.08 -16.80 -3.52
C LEU A 385 -16.56 -17.10 -3.21
N PRO A 386 -17.48 -16.29 -3.74
CA PRO A 386 -18.88 -16.65 -3.79
C PRO A 386 -19.10 -18.02 -4.46
N SER A 387 -20.11 -18.76 -4.01
CA SER A 387 -20.39 -20.11 -4.51
C SER A 387 -20.57 -20.12 -6.04
N GLY A 388 -19.79 -20.96 -6.71
CA GLY A 388 -19.83 -21.15 -8.16
C GLY A 388 -19.01 -20.13 -8.96
N GLU A 389 -18.39 -19.14 -8.30
CA GLU A 389 -17.49 -18.21 -8.97
C GLU A 389 -16.12 -18.84 -9.20
N GLN A 390 -15.52 -18.53 -10.35
CA GLN A 390 -14.20 -18.99 -10.76
C GLN A 390 -13.40 -17.82 -11.27
N PRO A 391 -12.06 -17.80 -11.06
CA PRO A 391 -11.23 -16.77 -11.67
C PRO A 391 -11.18 -16.94 -13.19
N GLY A 392 -11.38 -15.84 -13.91
CA GLY A 392 -11.24 -15.79 -15.38
C GLY A 392 -9.87 -15.32 -15.84
N ARG A 393 -8.94 -15.07 -14.87
CA ARG A 393 -7.56 -14.66 -15.17
C ARG A 393 -6.65 -14.97 -13.97
N ILE A 394 -5.39 -15.28 -14.26
CA ILE A 394 -4.34 -15.52 -13.27
C ILE A 394 -3.20 -14.56 -13.47
N PHE A 395 -2.73 -13.96 -12.41
CA PHE A 395 -1.44 -13.27 -12.31
C PHE A 395 -0.52 -14.13 -11.45
N TYR A 396 0.71 -14.32 -11.89
CA TYR A 396 1.66 -15.11 -11.12
C TYR A 396 3.07 -14.53 -11.14
N ASP A 397 3.78 -14.74 -10.05
CA ASP A 397 5.19 -14.44 -9.92
C ASP A 397 5.92 -15.63 -9.27
N ALA A 398 6.79 -16.26 -10.06
CA ALA A 398 7.66 -17.34 -9.60
C ALA A 398 9.12 -16.87 -9.36
N GLY A 399 9.33 -15.55 -9.33
CA GLY A 399 10.68 -14.97 -9.32
C GLY A 399 11.48 -15.39 -10.56
N ALA A 400 12.78 -15.38 -10.46
CA ALA A 400 13.66 -15.85 -11.53
C ALA A 400 13.77 -17.40 -11.61
N SER A 401 12.98 -18.14 -10.82
CA SER A 401 13.09 -19.60 -10.70
C SER A 401 12.24 -20.32 -11.74
N THR A 402 12.90 -20.89 -12.75
CA THR A 402 12.24 -21.78 -13.73
C THR A 402 11.64 -23.04 -13.10
N GLN A 403 12.19 -23.50 -11.97
CA GLN A 403 11.65 -24.63 -11.22
C GLN A 403 10.32 -24.29 -10.55
N ASN A 404 10.22 -23.11 -9.92
CA ASN A 404 8.98 -22.63 -9.31
C ASN A 404 7.91 -22.40 -10.39
N LEU A 405 8.29 -21.82 -11.52
CA LEU A 405 7.39 -21.65 -12.65
C LEU A 405 6.84 -22.99 -13.16
N ALA A 406 7.72 -23.97 -13.38
CA ALA A 406 7.29 -25.30 -13.82
C ALA A 406 6.41 -26.01 -12.79
N LEU A 407 6.67 -25.83 -11.50
CA LEU A 407 5.85 -26.35 -10.42
C LEU A 407 4.45 -25.74 -10.45
N LEU A 408 4.37 -24.42 -10.58
CA LEU A 408 3.11 -23.69 -10.64
C LEU A 408 2.26 -24.14 -11.84
N ILE A 409 2.83 -24.14 -13.04
CA ILE A 409 2.12 -24.54 -14.26
C ILE A 409 1.59 -25.98 -14.15
N GLN A 410 2.41 -26.92 -13.64
CA GLN A 410 1.96 -28.30 -13.43
C GLN A 410 0.82 -28.43 -12.41
N SER A 411 0.86 -27.64 -11.33
CA SER A 411 -0.20 -27.69 -10.32
C SER A 411 -1.53 -27.10 -10.80
N LEU A 412 -1.47 -26.13 -11.73
CA LEU A 412 -2.65 -25.44 -12.24
C LEU A 412 -3.26 -26.10 -13.47
N HIS A 413 -2.47 -26.82 -14.28
CA HIS A 413 -2.88 -27.35 -15.57
C HIS A 413 -4.18 -28.17 -15.51
N ASP A 414 -4.31 -29.04 -14.53
CA ASP A 414 -5.50 -29.90 -14.36
C ASP A 414 -6.73 -29.16 -13.83
N ASN A 415 -6.53 -27.99 -13.19
CA ASN A 415 -7.57 -27.24 -12.48
C ASN A 415 -8.13 -26.06 -13.29
N LEU A 416 -7.50 -25.70 -14.41
CA LEU A 416 -7.79 -24.47 -15.14
C LEU A 416 -8.22 -24.77 -16.59
N GLN A 417 -9.20 -25.64 -16.78
CA GLN A 417 -9.69 -26.01 -18.11
C GLN A 417 -10.25 -24.84 -18.93
N HIS A 418 -10.56 -23.71 -18.28
CA HIS A 418 -11.17 -22.53 -18.89
C HIS A 418 -10.21 -21.33 -18.99
N ILE A 419 -8.95 -21.48 -18.56
CA ILE A 419 -7.90 -20.46 -18.63
C ILE A 419 -6.78 -21.01 -19.50
N ASP A 420 -6.44 -20.31 -20.56
CA ASP A 420 -5.28 -20.64 -21.37
C ASP A 420 -4.01 -20.07 -20.72
N LEU A 421 -3.19 -20.94 -20.16
CA LEU A 421 -1.93 -20.55 -19.52
C LEU A 421 -0.90 -20.00 -20.50
N ASP A 422 -1.07 -20.25 -21.80
CA ASP A 422 -0.20 -19.73 -22.85
C ASP A 422 -0.70 -18.37 -23.39
N ASP A 423 -1.96 -17.99 -23.12
CA ASP A 423 -2.49 -16.67 -23.47
C ASP A 423 -2.17 -15.65 -22.34
N PRO A 424 -1.32 -14.64 -22.59
CA PRO A 424 -0.98 -13.61 -21.62
C PRO A 424 -2.14 -12.71 -21.20
N LYS A 425 -3.30 -12.81 -21.84
CA LYS A 425 -4.53 -12.14 -21.40
C LYS A 425 -5.23 -12.91 -20.27
N ASP A 426 -5.07 -14.21 -20.27
CA ASP A 426 -5.63 -15.11 -19.26
C ASP A 426 -4.62 -15.45 -18.16
N ALA A 427 -3.33 -15.60 -18.51
CA ALA A 427 -2.24 -15.90 -17.58
C ALA A 427 -1.10 -14.89 -17.70
N PHE A 428 -0.97 -14.04 -16.69
CA PHE A 428 -0.04 -12.93 -16.68
C PHE A 428 1.21 -13.28 -15.86
N ASP A 429 2.32 -13.55 -16.55
CA ASP A 429 3.64 -13.75 -15.94
C ASP A 429 4.26 -12.40 -15.57
N MET A 430 4.35 -12.11 -14.29
CA MET A 430 4.86 -10.83 -13.79
C MET A 430 6.30 -10.55 -14.19
N GLN A 431 7.20 -11.53 -14.02
CA GLN A 431 8.61 -11.35 -14.34
C GLN A 431 8.81 -11.03 -15.83
N ARG A 432 8.11 -11.76 -16.67
CA ARG A 432 8.17 -11.58 -18.12
C ARG A 432 7.52 -10.28 -18.57
N ARG A 433 6.35 -9.95 -18.03
CA ARG A 433 5.54 -8.83 -18.50
C ARG A 433 6.03 -7.48 -17.97
N ILE A 434 6.57 -7.45 -16.79
CA ILE A 434 7.20 -6.24 -16.26
C ILE A 434 8.56 -6.00 -16.92
N GLY A 435 9.36 -7.04 -17.13
CA GLY A 435 10.71 -6.92 -17.68
C GLY A 435 11.74 -6.44 -16.65
N GLY A 436 11.43 -6.62 -15.36
CA GLY A 436 12.25 -6.30 -14.20
C GLY A 436 11.62 -6.88 -12.96
N ASP A 437 12.36 -6.92 -11.87
CA ASP A 437 11.92 -7.48 -10.59
C ASP A 437 11.32 -6.38 -9.70
N THR A 438 10.01 -6.42 -9.46
CA THR A 438 9.30 -5.50 -8.56
C THR A 438 9.40 -5.92 -7.08
N GLY A 439 10.13 -7.00 -6.77
CA GLY A 439 10.47 -7.38 -5.41
C GLY A 439 9.28 -7.53 -4.47
N THR A 440 9.38 -6.88 -3.32
CA THR A 440 8.33 -6.88 -2.28
C THR A 440 6.99 -6.34 -2.80
N SER A 441 7.01 -5.38 -3.72
CA SER A 441 5.77 -4.83 -4.28
C SER A 441 5.11 -5.72 -5.35
N SER A 442 5.71 -6.86 -5.74
CA SER A 442 5.24 -7.67 -6.87
C SER A 442 3.77 -8.07 -6.77
N ILE A 443 3.33 -8.68 -5.67
CA ILE A 443 1.92 -9.08 -5.51
C ILE A 443 0.98 -7.88 -5.49
N TRP A 444 1.44 -6.73 -5.03
CA TRP A 444 0.68 -5.48 -4.98
C TRP A 444 0.53 -4.87 -6.38
N VAL A 445 1.56 -4.95 -7.20
CA VAL A 445 1.49 -4.58 -8.63
C VAL A 445 0.54 -5.51 -9.38
N GLN A 446 0.60 -6.85 -9.12
CA GLN A 446 -0.39 -7.81 -9.64
C GLN A 446 -1.81 -7.39 -9.26
N LEU A 447 -2.02 -7.05 -7.99
CA LEU A 447 -3.30 -6.63 -7.46
C LEU A 447 -3.81 -5.37 -8.18
N ALA A 448 -2.96 -4.36 -8.34
CA ALA A 448 -3.35 -3.11 -9.02
C ALA A 448 -3.69 -3.35 -10.51
N ILE A 449 -2.90 -4.15 -11.22
CA ILE A 449 -3.19 -4.50 -12.62
C ILE A 449 -4.48 -5.34 -12.69
N GLY A 450 -4.59 -6.36 -11.84
CA GLY A 450 -5.76 -7.23 -11.76
C GLY A 450 -7.03 -6.46 -11.43
N LEU A 451 -6.96 -5.48 -10.51
CA LEU A 451 -8.06 -4.60 -10.18
C LEU A 451 -8.54 -3.79 -11.40
N MET A 452 -7.62 -3.15 -12.10
CA MET A 452 -7.97 -2.35 -13.29
C MET A 452 -8.56 -3.20 -14.40
N MET A 453 -7.97 -4.36 -14.69
CA MET A 453 -8.47 -5.27 -15.72
C MET A 453 -9.82 -5.89 -15.33
N GLY A 454 -9.93 -6.39 -14.08
CA GLY A 454 -11.17 -6.98 -13.57
C GLY A 454 -12.33 -5.99 -13.50
N TYR A 455 -12.07 -4.74 -13.12
CA TYR A 455 -13.08 -3.70 -13.18
C TYR A 455 -13.57 -3.45 -14.61
N GLY A 456 -12.65 -3.47 -15.58
CA GLY A 456 -12.97 -3.24 -17.01
C GLY A 456 -13.83 -4.36 -17.62
N ASP A 457 -13.46 -5.62 -17.42
CA ASP A 457 -14.09 -6.77 -18.09
C ASP A 457 -15.00 -7.62 -17.20
N GLY A 458 -14.98 -7.40 -15.89
CA GLY A 458 -15.82 -8.14 -14.94
C GLY A 458 -15.27 -9.52 -14.55
N LYS A 459 -14.04 -9.83 -14.91
CA LYS A 459 -13.42 -11.11 -14.56
C LYS A 459 -12.84 -11.08 -13.15
N THR A 460 -13.11 -12.12 -12.38
CA THR A 460 -12.37 -12.41 -11.15
C THR A 460 -10.95 -12.80 -11.48
N ASN A 461 -10.00 -12.32 -10.66
CA ASN A 461 -8.57 -12.58 -10.85
C ASN A 461 -8.03 -13.40 -9.68
N ALA A 462 -7.12 -14.33 -9.98
CA ALA A 462 -6.28 -15.02 -9.00
C ALA A 462 -4.87 -14.46 -9.06
N LEU A 463 -4.29 -14.11 -7.92
CA LEU A 463 -2.93 -13.61 -7.78
C LEU A 463 -2.11 -14.67 -7.05
N ILE A 464 -1.02 -15.11 -7.63
CA ILE A 464 -0.20 -16.20 -7.08
C ILE A 464 1.24 -15.72 -6.92
N ASN A 465 1.73 -15.77 -5.68
CA ASN A 465 3.13 -15.54 -5.38
C ASN A 465 3.81 -16.86 -5.02
N LEU A 466 4.84 -17.23 -5.76
CA LEU A 466 5.71 -18.40 -5.54
C LEU A 466 7.18 -18.00 -5.71
N ARG A 467 7.54 -16.79 -5.27
CA ARG A 467 8.93 -16.29 -5.31
C ARG A 467 9.81 -17.03 -4.31
N ASP A 468 9.26 -17.38 -3.16
CA ASP A 468 9.90 -18.21 -2.15
C ASP A 468 9.63 -19.69 -2.44
N PRO A 469 10.66 -20.53 -2.62
CA PRO A 469 10.45 -21.94 -2.90
C PRO A 469 9.79 -22.72 -1.75
N SER A 470 9.82 -22.18 -0.55
CA SER A 470 9.29 -22.81 0.67
C SER A 470 7.78 -22.59 0.86
N ARG A 471 7.19 -21.65 0.12
CA ARG A 471 5.78 -21.29 0.28
C ARG A 471 5.18 -20.65 -0.97
N ALA A 472 3.87 -20.74 -1.09
CA ALA A 472 3.10 -19.96 -2.03
C ALA A 472 1.99 -19.21 -1.32
N THR A 473 1.55 -18.09 -1.90
CA THR A 473 0.35 -17.37 -1.48
C THR A 473 -0.58 -17.20 -2.66
N ILE A 474 -1.86 -17.47 -2.44
CA ILE A 474 -2.93 -17.32 -3.44
C ILE A 474 -3.93 -16.32 -2.90
N VAL A 475 -4.23 -15.29 -3.67
CA VAL A 475 -5.18 -14.22 -3.32
C VAL A 475 -6.20 -14.09 -4.43
N MET A 476 -7.48 -14.10 -4.07
CA MET A 476 -8.56 -13.83 -5.02
C MET A 476 -8.95 -12.35 -4.99
N LEU A 477 -9.31 -11.82 -6.15
CA LEU A 477 -9.72 -10.43 -6.34
C LEU A 477 -10.96 -10.42 -7.24
N THR A 478 -12.12 -10.07 -6.67
CA THR A 478 -13.37 -10.00 -7.43
C THR A 478 -13.74 -8.55 -7.77
N PRO A 479 -14.19 -8.26 -8.99
CA PRO A 479 -14.71 -6.95 -9.33
C PRO A 479 -16.07 -6.71 -8.68
N PRO A 480 -16.54 -5.46 -8.56
CA PRO A 480 -17.92 -5.17 -8.23
C PRO A 480 -18.87 -5.63 -9.35
N ASP A 481 -20.15 -5.71 -9.06
CA ASP A 481 -21.17 -6.11 -10.03
C ASP A 481 -21.21 -5.19 -11.26
N ALA A 482 -21.85 -5.66 -12.32
CA ALA A 482 -21.91 -4.93 -13.59
C ALA A 482 -22.62 -3.57 -13.47
N ALA A 483 -23.65 -3.47 -12.62
CA ALA A 483 -24.39 -2.22 -12.44
C ALA A 483 -23.51 -1.17 -11.74
N SER A 484 -22.77 -1.57 -10.70
CA SER A 484 -21.82 -0.70 -10.00
C SER A 484 -20.73 -0.20 -10.94
N ARG A 485 -20.16 -1.07 -11.80
CA ARG A 485 -19.14 -0.70 -12.78
C ARG A 485 -19.67 0.25 -13.86
N GLN A 486 -20.90 0.03 -14.32
CA GLN A 486 -21.56 0.89 -15.31
C GLN A 486 -21.91 2.27 -14.75
N ALA A 487 -22.22 2.36 -13.45
CA ALA A 487 -22.48 3.64 -12.78
C ALA A 487 -21.22 4.52 -12.70
N HIS A 488 -20.03 3.90 -12.69
CA HIS A 488 -18.75 4.61 -12.54
C HIS A 488 -17.74 4.19 -13.64
N PRO A 489 -18.00 4.44 -14.92
CA PRO A 489 -17.21 3.91 -16.04
C PRO A 489 -15.81 4.53 -16.15
N GLN A 490 -15.57 5.67 -15.50
CA GLN A 490 -14.32 6.44 -15.63
C GLN A 490 -13.49 6.49 -14.33
N VAL A 491 -13.62 5.47 -13.45
CA VAL A 491 -12.92 5.47 -12.16
C VAL A 491 -11.38 5.51 -12.26
N PHE A 492 -10.81 5.22 -13.43
CA PHE A 492 -9.37 5.25 -13.69
C PHE A 492 -8.94 6.40 -14.60
N SER A 493 -9.85 7.31 -14.95
CA SER A 493 -9.55 8.47 -15.81
C SER A 493 -8.91 9.65 -15.08
N TRP A 494 -8.30 9.38 -13.93
CA TRP A 494 -7.59 10.38 -13.13
C TRP A 494 -6.27 10.77 -13.83
N ASP A 495 -6.36 11.53 -14.88
CA ASP A 495 -5.24 12.28 -15.42
C ASP A 495 -5.10 13.57 -14.59
N PHE A 496 -4.09 13.62 -13.73
CA PHE A 496 -3.68 14.83 -13.04
C PHE A 496 -2.57 15.53 -13.81
#